data_2fabb19e400866efa93489126dcf6efe
#
_entry.id   2fabb19e400866efa93489126dcf6efe
#
_cell.length_a   1.000
_cell.length_b   1.000
_cell.length_c   1.000
_cell.angle_alpha   90.00
_cell.angle_beta   90.00
_cell.angle_gamma   90.00
#
_symmetry.space_group_name_H-M   'P 1'
#
loop_
_entity.id
_entity.type
_entity.pdbx_description
1 polymer ?
#
loop_
_entity_poly.entity_id
_entity_poly.type
_entity_poly.pdbx_seq_one_letter_code
_entity_poly.pdbx_strand_id
1 'polypeptide(L)'
;MHFVSRRLLLPALCAFVGACTDTRGEDAGAVIDSREGSLALLQLERFTDSEVPLPRLVAGAKIARYRAIDGDALLRLLGADARDLDTCSASGGLGELDLGAEAQVELLSVGDITLRGGGAQSTLSPRLFPALATTASGWFYAGEAEATLPRAELDEYVLSAPGESGTGAFEVAVAAPGPVLGLSLAGLALEQTASLDRAAGVELTWDAEDAGDRIELELYTGGSLLACTVRDDGHFALTQAQLSALETDENASLVVRRVRVAPVDMHGITSAYARVASSRTLALQVR
;
A
#
# COMPACT_ATOMS: atom_id res chain seq x y z
N MET A 1 72.14 -17.79 -37.23
CA MET A 1 72.55 -16.57 -36.53
C MET A 1 71.52 -15.47 -36.80
N HIS A 2 70.55 -15.33 -35.92
CA HIS A 2 69.69 -14.13 -35.89
C HIS A 2 69.25 -13.90 -34.47
N PHE A 3 69.57 -12.72 -33.94
CA PHE A 3 69.25 -12.18 -32.65
C PHE A 3 67.74 -11.84 -32.59
N VAL A 4 67.05 -12.36 -31.59
CA VAL A 4 65.69 -11.97 -31.26
C VAL A 4 65.68 -11.09 -30.04
N SER A 5 65.34 -9.81 -30.24
CA SER A 5 65.20 -8.81 -29.20
C SER A 5 63.88 -9.04 -28.41
N ARG A 6 64.00 -9.30 -27.08
CA ARG A 6 62.89 -9.36 -26.17
C ARG A 6 62.50 -7.94 -25.78
N ARG A 7 61.27 -7.50 -26.15
CA ARG A 7 60.60 -6.34 -25.55
C ARG A 7 59.70 -6.85 -24.41
N LEU A 8 60.03 -6.43 -23.21
CA LEU A 8 59.16 -6.54 -22.04
C LEU A 8 58.00 -5.55 -22.17
N LEU A 9 56.79 -6.08 -22.21
CA LEU A 9 55.54 -5.30 -22.03
C LEU A 9 55.11 -5.49 -20.57
N LEU A 10 55.10 -4.42 -19.80
CA LEU A 10 54.47 -4.35 -18.49
C LEU A 10 52.94 -4.32 -18.68
N PRO A 11 52.19 -5.13 -17.98
CA PRO A 11 50.74 -4.93 -17.89
C PRO A 11 50.45 -3.84 -16.85
N ALA A 12 49.77 -2.79 -17.30
CA ALA A 12 49.15 -1.78 -16.43
C ALA A 12 48.02 -2.44 -15.62
N LEU A 13 48.21 -2.51 -14.31
CA LEU A 13 47.21 -2.99 -13.37
C LEU A 13 46.18 -1.87 -13.15
N CYS A 14 45.10 -1.86 -13.90
CA CYS A 14 43.92 -1.04 -13.58
C CYS A 14 43.20 -1.64 -12.38
N ALA A 15 43.43 -1.07 -11.19
CA ALA A 15 42.62 -1.31 -10.02
C ALA A 15 41.24 -0.67 -10.23
N PHE A 16 40.27 -1.44 -10.62
CA PHE A 16 38.86 -1.06 -10.53
C PHE A 16 38.49 -1.15 -9.04
N VAL A 17 38.46 0.00 -8.38
CA VAL A 17 37.76 0.17 -7.11
C VAL A 17 36.27 0.12 -7.48
N GLY A 18 35.68 -1.05 -7.41
CA GLY A 18 34.24 -1.22 -7.45
C GLY A 18 33.66 -0.59 -6.19
N ALA A 19 33.16 0.63 -6.30
CA ALA A 19 32.23 1.16 -5.31
C ALA A 19 30.98 0.29 -5.41
N CYS A 20 30.84 -0.67 -4.49
CA CYS A 20 29.55 -1.24 -4.15
C CYS A 20 28.74 -0.08 -3.56
N THR A 21 27.97 0.58 -4.38
CA THR A 21 26.82 1.33 -3.89
C THR A 21 25.85 0.29 -3.36
N ASP A 22 25.86 0.17 -2.04
CA ASP A 22 24.84 -0.52 -1.29
C ASP A 22 23.54 0.23 -1.54
N THR A 23 22.82 -0.13 -2.59
CA THR A 23 21.44 0.28 -2.78
C THR A 23 20.64 -0.50 -1.75
N ARG A 24 20.69 -0.04 -0.50
CA ARG A 24 19.63 -0.31 0.45
C ARG A 24 18.36 0.07 -0.26
N GLY A 25 17.48 -0.91 -0.47
CA GLY A 25 16.14 -0.66 -0.94
C GLY A 25 15.56 0.43 -0.04
N GLU A 26 15.44 1.63 -0.59
CA GLU A 26 14.72 2.71 0.09
C GLU A 26 13.31 2.18 0.28
N ASP A 27 12.89 2.09 1.53
CA ASP A 27 11.53 1.76 1.91
C ASP A 27 10.61 2.70 1.13
N ALA A 28 9.94 2.19 0.10
CA ALA A 28 9.08 2.98 -0.78
C ALA A 28 7.76 3.35 -0.07
N GLY A 29 7.87 3.97 1.08
CA GLY A 29 6.78 4.65 1.75
C GLY A 29 6.53 6.01 1.09
N ALA A 30 5.29 6.46 1.06
CA ALA A 30 4.99 7.84 0.67
C ALA A 30 5.64 8.79 1.68
N VAL A 31 6.52 9.68 1.24
CA VAL A 31 7.21 10.68 2.07
C VAL A 31 6.79 12.07 1.64
N ILE A 32 6.38 12.90 2.60
CA ILE A 32 5.99 14.29 2.38
C ILE A 32 6.86 15.18 3.26
N ASP A 33 7.82 15.84 2.66
CA ASP A 33 8.80 16.68 3.37
C ASP A 33 8.34 18.13 3.61
N SER A 34 7.25 18.55 2.98
CA SER A 34 6.75 19.93 3.03
C SER A 34 5.42 20.04 3.75
N ARG A 35 5.22 21.13 4.47
CA ARG A 35 3.94 21.47 5.11
C ARG A 35 2.95 22.19 4.19
N GLU A 36 3.31 22.41 2.94
CA GLU A 36 2.50 23.06 1.91
C GLU A 36 2.81 22.44 0.55
N GLY A 37 1.78 22.11 -0.22
CA GLY A 37 1.94 21.52 -1.54
C GLY A 37 0.68 20.89 -2.10
N SER A 38 0.88 19.94 -2.99
CA SER A 38 -0.18 19.10 -3.54
C SER A 38 0.22 17.64 -3.50
N LEU A 39 -0.75 16.80 -3.19
CA LEU A 39 -0.58 15.35 -3.09
C LEU A 39 -1.66 14.65 -3.89
N ALA A 40 -1.28 13.64 -4.66
CA ALA A 40 -2.23 12.68 -5.20
C ALA A 40 -1.99 11.30 -4.60
N LEU A 41 -3.06 10.67 -4.16
CA LEU A 41 -3.08 9.28 -3.71
C LEU A 41 -4.08 8.50 -4.55
N LEU A 42 -3.57 7.63 -5.40
CA LEU A 42 -4.33 6.68 -6.19
C LEU A 42 -4.35 5.35 -5.46
N GLN A 43 -5.52 4.79 -5.17
CA GLN A 43 -5.66 3.57 -4.39
C GLN A 43 -6.43 2.53 -5.20
N LEU A 44 -5.87 1.33 -5.27
CA LEU A 44 -6.47 0.17 -5.90
C LEU A 44 -6.37 -1.00 -4.94
N GLU A 45 -7.47 -1.70 -4.69
CA GLU A 45 -7.47 -2.88 -3.84
C GLU A 45 -8.26 -4.00 -4.50
N ARG A 46 -7.60 -5.10 -4.76
CA ARG A 46 -8.18 -6.32 -5.31
C ARG A 46 -8.44 -7.30 -4.18
N PHE A 47 -9.70 -7.66 -3.98
CA PHE A 47 -10.11 -8.67 -3.02
C PHE A 47 -10.18 -10.03 -3.67
N THR A 48 -9.53 -11.00 -3.05
CA THR A 48 -9.56 -12.41 -3.44
C THR A 48 -10.18 -13.21 -2.31
N ASP A 49 -11.50 -13.12 -2.14
CA ASP A 49 -12.22 -13.96 -1.19
C ASP A 49 -12.48 -15.34 -1.77
N SER A 50 -12.24 -16.37 -0.95
CA SER A 50 -12.48 -17.75 -1.35
C SER A 50 -13.98 -18.06 -1.61
N GLU A 51 -14.87 -17.25 -1.06
CA GLU A 51 -16.32 -17.42 -1.18
C GLU A 51 -16.92 -16.68 -2.38
N VAL A 52 -16.19 -15.69 -2.96
CA VAL A 52 -16.67 -14.94 -4.11
C VAL A 52 -15.94 -15.40 -5.36
N PRO A 53 -16.66 -15.93 -6.38
CA PRO A 53 -16.04 -16.52 -7.56
C PRO A 53 -15.31 -15.54 -8.46
N LEU A 54 -15.50 -14.23 -8.26
CA LEU A 54 -14.83 -13.17 -9.03
C LEU A 54 -14.10 -12.22 -8.08
N PRO A 55 -12.85 -11.84 -8.38
CA PRO A 55 -12.16 -10.85 -7.60
C PRO A 55 -12.88 -9.51 -7.73
N ARG A 56 -13.07 -8.85 -6.60
CA ARG A 56 -13.65 -7.50 -6.52
C ARG A 56 -12.52 -6.49 -6.53
N LEU A 57 -12.62 -5.46 -7.35
CA LEU A 57 -11.67 -4.35 -7.40
C LEU A 57 -12.34 -3.10 -6.83
N VAL A 58 -11.76 -2.55 -5.79
CA VAL A 58 -12.12 -1.24 -5.25
C VAL A 58 -11.06 -0.24 -5.69
N ALA A 59 -11.49 0.87 -6.22
CA ALA A 59 -10.62 1.94 -6.65
C ALA A 59 -11.00 3.26 -6.00
N GLY A 60 -10.01 4.06 -5.69
CA GLY A 60 -10.19 5.39 -5.15
C GLY A 60 -9.07 6.33 -5.53
N ALA A 61 -9.35 7.62 -5.51
CA ALA A 61 -8.34 8.65 -5.65
C ALA A 61 -8.67 9.85 -4.79
N LYS A 62 -7.65 10.46 -4.23
CA LYS A 62 -7.70 11.72 -3.52
C LYS A 62 -6.56 12.59 -4.01
N ILE A 63 -6.91 13.70 -4.65
CA ILE A 63 -5.95 14.70 -5.11
C ILE A 63 -6.17 15.92 -4.25
N ALA A 64 -5.16 16.33 -3.49
CA ALA A 64 -5.29 17.38 -2.49
C ALA A 64 -4.28 18.50 -2.71
N ARG A 65 -4.70 19.73 -2.45
CA ARG A 65 -3.82 20.84 -2.11
C ARG A 65 -3.87 21.01 -0.60
N TYR A 66 -2.73 21.18 0.04
CA TYR A 66 -2.65 21.25 1.49
C TYR A 66 -1.75 22.37 1.96
N ARG A 67 -2.03 22.85 3.18
CA ARG A 67 -1.24 23.88 3.84
C ARG A 67 -1.27 23.68 5.35
N ALA A 68 -0.14 23.98 6.00
CA ALA A 68 0.05 23.95 7.45
C ALA A 68 -0.30 22.61 8.10
N ILE A 69 -0.10 21.49 7.38
CA ILE A 69 -0.31 20.13 7.87
C ILE A 69 1.00 19.33 7.76
N ASP A 70 1.22 18.48 8.74
CA ASP A 70 2.31 17.50 8.71
C ASP A 70 2.03 16.40 7.69
N GLY A 71 3.09 15.89 7.03
CA GLY A 71 2.97 14.88 5.97
C GLY A 71 2.32 13.59 6.41
N ASP A 72 2.69 13.08 7.58
CA ASP A 72 2.12 11.83 8.12
C ASP A 72 0.65 12.02 8.53
N ALA A 73 0.32 13.20 9.09
CA ALA A 73 -1.06 13.55 9.42
C ALA A 73 -1.91 13.67 8.15
N LEU A 74 -1.34 14.24 7.07
CA LEU A 74 -2.01 14.32 5.76
C LEU A 74 -2.24 12.92 5.17
N LEU A 75 -1.23 12.06 5.16
CA LEU A 75 -1.36 10.69 4.65
C LEU A 75 -2.44 9.91 5.41
N ARG A 76 -2.45 10.01 6.73
CA ARG A 76 -3.49 9.38 7.56
C ARG A 76 -4.89 9.96 7.27
N LEU A 77 -5.03 11.27 7.12
CA LEU A 77 -6.28 11.91 6.73
C LEU A 77 -6.78 11.40 5.37
N LEU A 78 -5.87 11.16 4.45
CA LEU A 78 -6.19 10.65 3.13
C LEU A 78 -6.37 9.11 3.11
N GLY A 79 -6.20 8.43 4.24
CA GLY A 79 -6.36 6.98 4.36
C GLY A 79 -5.18 6.21 3.77
N ALA A 80 -4.00 6.81 3.76
CA ALA A 80 -2.75 6.10 3.55
C ALA A 80 -2.18 5.66 4.89
N ASP A 81 -1.69 4.44 4.96
CA ASP A 81 -0.99 3.96 6.12
C ASP A 81 0.47 4.44 6.08
N ALA A 82 0.82 5.26 7.05
CA ALA A 82 2.18 5.81 7.23
C ALA A 82 2.94 5.10 8.36
N ARG A 83 2.54 3.87 8.72
CA ARG A 83 3.25 3.10 9.75
C ARG A 83 4.62 2.66 9.27
N ASP A 84 5.58 2.70 10.18
CA ASP A 84 6.90 2.13 9.94
C ASP A 84 6.82 0.62 9.71
N LEU A 85 7.76 0.09 8.94
CA LEU A 85 7.86 -1.36 8.72
C LEU A 85 8.15 -2.10 10.03
N ASP A 86 7.66 -3.32 10.11
CA ASP A 86 7.80 -4.24 11.24
C ASP A 86 7.20 -3.69 12.55
N THR A 87 6.17 -2.83 12.42
CA THR A 87 5.45 -2.27 13.56
C THR A 87 3.99 -2.68 13.57
N CYS A 88 3.44 -2.76 14.78
CA CYS A 88 2.02 -2.97 15.02
C CYS A 88 1.47 -1.89 15.93
N SER A 89 0.23 -1.52 15.70
CA SER A 89 -0.54 -0.66 16.60
C SER A 89 -1.86 -1.31 16.93
N ALA A 90 -2.20 -1.34 18.21
CA ALA A 90 -3.55 -1.68 18.65
C ALA A 90 -4.33 -0.38 18.82
N SER A 91 -5.49 -0.29 18.17
CA SER A 91 -6.37 0.87 18.31
C SER A 91 -7.82 0.45 18.46
N GLY A 92 -8.50 1.08 19.37
CA GLY A 92 -9.96 0.98 19.51
C GLY A 92 -10.70 1.96 18.59
N GLY A 93 -10.11 2.33 17.45
CA GLY A 93 -10.67 3.30 16.51
C GLY A 93 -9.60 4.17 15.86
N LEU A 94 -10.01 5.02 14.94
CA LEU A 94 -9.15 6.07 14.37
C LEU A 94 -8.74 6.98 15.53
N GLY A 95 -7.47 6.93 15.94
CA GLY A 95 -6.91 7.85 16.93
C GLY A 95 -7.23 9.29 16.56
N GLU A 96 -7.37 10.14 17.56
CA GLU A 96 -7.63 11.57 17.35
C GLU A 96 -6.53 12.14 16.43
N LEU A 97 -6.94 12.55 15.23
CA LEU A 97 -6.03 13.11 14.26
C LEU A 97 -5.82 14.57 14.60
N ASP A 98 -4.70 14.90 15.23
CA ASP A 98 -4.31 16.30 15.46
C ASP A 98 -3.80 16.90 14.16
N LEU A 99 -4.66 17.65 13.49
CA LEU A 99 -4.31 18.31 12.23
C LEU A 99 -3.69 19.70 12.44
N GLY A 100 -3.73 20.22 13.67
CA GLY A 100 -3.39 21.59 13.96
C GLY A 100 -4.46 22.61 13.54
N ALA A 101 -4.57 23.72 14.25
CA ALA A 101 -5.64 24.72 14.07
C ALA A 101 -5.63 25.45 12.72
N GLU A 102 -4.48 25.50 12.05
CA GLU A 102 -4.27 26.20 10.78
C GLU A 102 -4.27 25.25 9.57
N ALA A 103 -4.42 23.94 9.79
CA ALA A 103 -4.37 22.96 8.73
C ALA A 103 -5.53 23.14 7.75
N GLN A 104 -5.21 23.12 6.48
CA GLN A 104 -6.17 23.24 5.38
C GLN A 104 -5.87 22.18 4.34
N VAL A 105 -6.90 21.44 3.92
CA VAL A 105 -6.84 20.43 2.87
C VAL A 105 -8.00 20.64 1.92
N GLU A 106 -7.69 20.97 0.68
CA GLU A 106 -8.65 21.10 -0.41
C GLU A 106 -8.52 19.88 -1.33
N LEU A 107 -9.58 19.06 -1.39
CA LEU A 107 -9.63 17.94 -2.31
C LEU A 107 -10.09 18.42 -3.69
N LEU A 108 -9.28 18.16 -4.70
CA LEU A 108 -9.43 18.71 -6.06
C LEU A 108 -10.22 17.75 -6.95
N SER A 109 -11.04 18.31 -7.84
CA SER A 109 -11.60 17.58 -8.96
C SER A 109 -10.60 17.53 -10.12
N VAL A 110 -10.55 16.38 -10.80
CA VAL A 110 -9.76 16.17 -12.03
C VAL A 110 -10.65 15.69 -13.20
N GLY A 111 -11.97 15.85 -13.07
CA GLY A 111 -12.94 15.23 -13.96
C GLY A 111 -13.09 13.73 -13.65
N ASP A 112 -13.75 13.01 -14.52
CA ASP A 112 -13.91 11.55 -14.35
C ASP A 112 -12.56 10.84 -14.51
N ILE A 113 -12.23 9.93 -13.57
CA ILE A 113 -11.04 9.08 -13.66
C ILE A 113 -11.46 7.77 -14.36
N THR A 114 -10.80 7.47 -15.45
CA THR A 114 -10.94 6.18 -16.13
C THR A 114 -9.92 5.20 -15.58
N LEU A 115 -10.38 4.05 -15.13
CA LEU A 115 -9.55 2.90 -14.73
C LEU A 115 -9.64 1.85 -15.85
N ARG A 116 -8.49 1.39 -16.34
CA ARG A 116 -8.36 0.28 -17.30
C ARG A 116 -7.45 -0.79 -16.72
N GLY A 117 -7.77 -2.03 -17.01
CA GLY A 117 -6.96 -3.19 -16.64
C GLY A 117 -7.64 -4.47 -17.14
N GLY A 118 -6.88 -5.46 -17.67
CA GLY A 118 -7.39 -6.73 -18.14
C GLY A 118 -8.48 -6.68 -19.20
N GLY A 119 -8.44 -5.67 -20.06
CA GLY A 119 -9.45 -5.49 -21.11
C GLY A 119 -10.76 -4.90 -20.62
N ALA A 120 -10.90 -4.62 -19.32
CA ALA A 120 -12.06 -3.92 -18.76
C ALA A 120 -11.76 -2.43 -18.52
N GLN A 121 -12.80 -1.65 -18.51
CA GLN A 121 -12.75 -0.21 -18.22
C GLN A 121 -13.85 0.15 -17.24
N SER A 122 -13.51 0.96 -16.24
CA SER A 122 -14.46 1.53 -15.28
C SER A 122 -14.23 3.03 -15.16
N THR A 123 -15.25 3.75 -14.71
CA THR A 123 -15.17 5.20 -14.49
C THR A 123 -15.46 5.52 -13.05
N LEU A 124 -14.57 6.29 -12.43
CA LEU A 124 -14.73 6.84 -11.10
C LEU A 124 -15.14 8.30 -11.24
N SER A 125 -16.39 8.61 -10.92
CA SER A 125 -16.87 9.98 -10.91
C SER A 125 -16.57 10.68 -9.59
N PRO A 126 -16.31 11.99 -9.60
CA PRO A 126 -16.05 12.76 -8.39
C PRO A 126 -17.26 12.75 -7.45
N ARG A 127 -17.02 12.59 -6.15
CA ARG A 127 -18.01 12.63 -5.09
C ARG A 127 -17.65 13.73 -4.10
N LEU A 128 -18.64 14.50 -3.66
CA LEU A 128 -18.40 15.55 -2.68
C LEU A 128 -17.97 14.93 -1.35
N PHE A 129 -16.84 15.35 -0.84
CA PHE A 129 -16.39 15.00 0.49
C PHE A 129 -17.18 15.86 1.50
N PRO A 130 -17.86 15.24 2.47
CA PRO A 130 -18.55 16.00 3.49
C PRO A 130 -17.53 16.83 4.27
N ALA A 131 -17.76 18.14 4.37
CA ALA A 131 -16.86 19.04 5.04
C ALA A 131 -16.60 18.54 6.49
N LEU A 132 -15.35 18.19 6.79
CA LEU A 132 -14.90 17.91 8.15
C LEU A 132 -14.50 19.23 8.80
N ALA A 133 -15.47 19.87 9.42
CA ALA A 133 -15.31 21.21 9.98
C ALA A 133 -14.78 22.19 8.92
N THR A 134 -13.73 22.95 9.25
CA THR A 134 -13.10 23.90 8.32
C THR A 134 -11.78 23.34 7.71
N THR A 135 -11.38 22.12 8.07
CA THR A 135 -10.05 21.59 7.79
C THR A 135 -9.97 20.89 6.42
N ALA A 136 -10.99 20.14 6.05
CA ALA A 136 -10.98 19.39 4.78
C ALA A 136 -12.29 19.50 4.04
N SER A 137 -12.24 19.74 2.74
CA SER A 137 -13.40 19.82 1.85
C SER A 137 -12.99 19.54 0.40
N GLY A 138 -13.98 19.29 -0.46
CA GLY A 138 -13.76 19.14 -1.90
C GLY A 138 -14.25 17.81 -2.45
N TRP A 139 -13.49 17.19 -3.35
CA TRP A 139 -13.91 16.05 -4.14
C TRP A 139 -13.00 14.83 -3.92
N PHE A 140 -13.57 13.65 -3.78
CA PHE A 140 -12.86 12.40 -3.76
C PHE A 140 -13.47 11.42 -4.76
N TYR A 141 -12.72 10.39 -5.08
CA TYR A 141 -13.13 9.34 -6.00
C TYR A 141 -13.18 8.01 -5.26
N ALA A 142 -14.29 7.30 -5.42
CA ALA A 142 -14.43 5.95 -4.93
C ALA A 142 -15.40 5.19 -5.85
N GLY A 143 -15.05 3.97 -6.16
CA GLY A 143 -15.86 3.10 -6.98
C GLY A 143 -15.47 1.66 -6.83
N GLU A 144 -16.39 0.79 -7.15
CA GLU A 144 -16.17 -0.64 -7.31
C GLU A 144 -16.24 -0.92 -8.79
N ALA A 145 -15.25 -1.62 -9.31
CA ALA A 145 -15.35 -2.25 -10.59
C ALA A 145 -15.76 -3.71 -10.33
N GLU A 146 -16.86 -4.15 -10.91
CA GLU A 146 -17.08 -5.59 -11.05
C GLU A 146 -15.96 -6.10 -11.91
N ALA A 147 -15.02 -6.80 -11.28
CA ALA A 147 -13.90 -7.36 -11.97
C ALA A 147 -14.36 -8.58 -12.76
N THR A 148 -14.92 -8.35 -13.93
CA THR A 148 -14.89 -9.35 -15.00
C THR A 148 -13.47 -9.56 -15.52
N LEU A 149 -12.50 -9.02 -14.83
CA LEU A 149 -11.10 -9.08 -15.18
C LEU A 149 -10.60 -10.51 -15.01
N PRO A 150 -10.04 -11.12 -16.07
CA PRO A 150 -9.50 -12.47 -15.99
C PRO A 150 -8.48 -12.56 -14.86
N ARG A 151 -8.54 -13.64 -14.12
CA ARG A 151 -7.94 -13.88 -12.81
C ARG A 151 -6.41 -13.91 -12.79
N ALA A 152 -5.74 -14.00 -13.92
CA ALA A 152 -4.39 -14.49 -13.95
C ALA A 152 -3.33 -13.53 -14.52
N GLU A 153 -3.70 -12.47 -15.20
CA GLU A 153 -2.72 -11.83 -16.10
C GLU A 153 -2.73 -10.30 -16.05
N LEU A 154 -3.27 -9.71 -14.97
CA LEU A 154 -3.30 -8.27 -14.85
C LEU A 154 -2.20 -7.76 -13.93
N ASP A 155 -1.06 -7.65 -14.49
CA ASP A 155 0.07 -7.08 -13.81
C ASP A 155 0.02 -5.53 -13.80
N GLU A 156 -0.88 -4.92 -14.58
CA GLU A 156 -0.90 -3.47 -14.74
C GLU A 156 -2.32 -2.89 -14.80
N TYR A 157 -2.53 -1.82 -14.04
CA TYR A 157 -3.70 -0.95 -14.10
C TYR A 157 -3.29 0.43 -14.64
N VAL A 158 -4.13 1.00 -15.50
CA VAL A 158 -3.94 2.35 -16.00
C VAL A 158 -5.07 3.24 -15.51
N LEU A 159 -4.70 4.32 -14.80
CA LEU A 159 -5.62 5.36 -14.38
C LEU A 159 -5.36 6.62 -15.21
N SER A 160 -6.41 7.21 -15.76
CA SER A 160 -6.29 8.45 -16.52
C SER A 160 -7.43 9.41 -16.24
N ALA A 161 -7.15 10.71 -16.26
CA ALA A 161 -8.14 11.76 -16.12
C ALA A 161 -7.82 12.93 -17.07
N PRO A 162 -8.86 13.68 -17.52
CA PRO A 162 -8.65 14.83 -18.40
C PRO A 162 -7.98 16.02 -17.70
N GLY A 163 -8.03 16.07 -16.39
CA GLY A 163 -7.63 17.22 -15.59
C GLY A 163 -8.71 18.28 -15.52
N GLU A 164 -8.74 19.03 -14.43
CA GLU A 164 -9.72 20.08 -14.18
C GLU A 164 -9.18 21.10 -13.18
N SER A 165 -9.66 22.35 -13.22
CA SER A 165 -9.45 23.36 -12.16
C SER A 165 -7.99 23.53 -11.66
N GLY A 166 -7.02 23.47 -12.56
CA GLY A 166 -5.62 23.70 -12.23
C GLY A 166 -4.80 22.42 -11.98
N THR A 167 -5.41 21.25 -12.16
CA THR A 167 -4.72 19.97 -12.29
C THR A 167 -4.61 19.61 -13.78
N GLY A 168 -3.42 19.15 -14.22
CA GLY A 168 -3.22 18.69 -15.58
C GLY A 168 -3.90 17.35 -15.85
N ALA A 169 -4.09 17.02 -17.13
CA ALA A 169 -4.42 15.65 -17.52
C ALA A 169 -3.30 14.70 -17.10
N PHE A 170 -3.65 13.48 -16.70
CA PHE A 170 -2.68 12.45 -16.36
C PHE A 170 -3.07 11.08 -16.91
N GLU A 171 -2.07 10.27 -17.12
CA GLU A 171 -2.21 8.83 -17.34
C GLU A 171 -1.08 8.13 -16.58
N VAL A 172 -1.44 7.24 -15.68
CA VAL A 172 -0.54 6.55 -14.76
C VAL A 172 -0.76 5.05 -14.89
N ALA A 173 0.31 4.32 -15.20
CA ALA A 173 0.33 2.87 -15.19
C ALA A 173 0.94 2.36 -13.88
N VAL A 174 0.29 1.41 -13.23
CA VAL A 174 0.73 0.85 -11.94
C VAL A 174 0.64 -0.67 -11.98
N ALA A 175 1.74 -1.32 -11.61
CA ALA A 175 1.81 -2.77 -11.51
C ALA A 175 1.09 -3.24 -10.22
N ALA A 176 0.28 -4.28 -10.33
CA ALA A 176 -0.34 -4.91 -9.16
C ALA A 176 0.63 -5.89 -8.49
N PRO A 177 0.67 -5.94 -7.16
CA PRO A 177 1.36 -7.03 -6.47
C PRO A 177 0.57 -8.34 -6.65
N GLY A 178 1.27 -9.46 -6.60
CA GLY A 178 0.64 -10.78 -6.63
C GLY A 178 -0.29 -11.04 -5.43
N PRO A 179 -1.12 -12.07 -5.48
CA PRO A 179 -1.94 -12.47 -4.35
C PRO A 179 -1.07 -13.02 -3.21
N VAL A 180 -1.52 -12.89 -1.97
CA VAL A 180 -0.86 -13.52 -0.82
C VAL A 180 -1.17 -15.03 -0.85
N LEU A 181 -0.19 -15.81 -1.30
CA LEU A 181 -0.26 -17.27 -1.38
C LEU A 181 0.47 -17.91 -0.20
N GLY A 182 0.24 -19.21 0.03
CA GLY A 182 0.92 -19.99 1.06
C GLY A 182 0.64 -19.51 2.49
N LEU A 183 -0.40 -18.72 2.71
CA LEU A 183 -0.69 -18.14 4.02
C LEU A 183 -1.00 -19.22 5.04
N SER A 184 -0.22 -19.25 6.13
CA SER A 184 -0.43 -20.15 7.26
C SER A 184 -0.35 -19.44 8.61
N LEU A 185 -1.01 -20.00 9.62
CA LEU A 185 -1.01 -19.55 11.00
C LEU A 185 -0.53 -20.72 11.88
N ALA A 186 0.55 -20.53 12.62
CA ALA A 186 1.17 -21.58 13.43
C ALA A 186 1.45 -22.87 12.63
N GLY A 187 1.84 -22.77 11.37
CA GLY A 187 2.10 -23.88 10.47
C GLY A 187 0.86 -24.58 9.90
N LEU A 188 -0.34 -24.10 10.20
CA LEU A 188 -1.59 -24.58 9.64
C LEU A 188 -2.04 -23.70 8.48
N ALA A 189 -2.26 -24.27 7.30
CA ALA A 189 -2.74 -23.52 6.15
C ALA A 189 -4.11 -22.87 6.44
N LEU A 190 -4.23 -21.58 6.13
CA LEU A 190 -5.43 -20.78 6.37
C LEU A 190 -6.42 -20.92 5.20
N GLU A 191 -6.94 -22.12 4.99
CA GLU A 191 -8.04 -22.38 4.04
C GLU A 191 -9.40 -22.48 4.73
N GLN A 192 -9.41 -22.55 6.06
CA GLN A 192 -10.60 -22.71 6.89
C GLN A 192 -10.51 -21.79 8.12
N THR A 193 -11.59 -21.70 8.89
CA THR A 193 -11.60 -20.95 10.14
C THR A 193 -10.49 -21.43 11.08
N ALA A 194 -9.55 -20.55 11.37
CA ALA A 194 -8.45 -20.82 12.29
C ALA A 194 -8.75 -20.27 13.69
N SER A 195 -8.10 -20.84 14.70
CA SER A 195 -8.19 -20.36 16.08
C SER A 195 -6.86 -19.76 16.51
N LEU A 196 -6.89 -18.59 17.10
CA LEU A 196 -5.76 -17.83 17.60
C LEU A 196 -5.86 -17.75 19.12
N ASP A 197 -4.83 -18.21 19.83
CA ASP A 197 -4.73 -18.12 21.28
C ASP A 197 -4.01 -16.81 21.67
N ARG A 198 -4.71 -15.91 22.34
CA ARG A 198 -4.16 -14.64 22.84
C ARG A 198 -3.06 -14.82 23.89
N ALA A 199 -3.07 -15.93 24.62
CA ALA A 199 -2.08 -16.22 25.65
C ALA A 199 -0.74 -16.70 25.07
N ALA A 200 -0.69 -17.01 23.79
CA ALA A 200 0.51 -17.44 23.09
C ALA A 200 0.86 -16.47 21.95
N GLY A 201 2.14 -16.35 21.64
CA GLY A 201 2.54 -15.72 20.37
C GLY A 201 2.19 -16.63 19.20
N VAL A 202 2.00 -16.07 18.01
CA VAL A 202 1.71 -16.85 16.82
C VAL A 202 2.57 -16.39 15.65
N GLU A 203 3.02 -17.34 14.85
CA GLU A 203 3.74 -17.08 13.60
C GLU A 203 2.79 -17.16 12.42
N LEU A 204 2.84 -16.14 11.56
CA LEU A 204 2.24 -16.13 10.24
C LEU A 204 3.33 -16.34 9.21
N THR A 205 3.05 -17.14 8.20
CA THR A 205 3.94 -17.32 7.05
C THR A 205 3.18 -17.21 5.75
N TRP A 206 3.86 -16.79 4.69
CA TRP A 206 3.31 -16.68 3.33
C TRP A 206 4.43 -16.84 2.30
N ASP A 207 4.06 -16.98 1.04
CA ASP A 207 5.03 -16.97 -0.06
C ASP A 207 5.45 -15.51 -0.33
N ALA A 208 6.73 -15.18 -0.04
CA ALA A 208 7.29 -13.86 -0.34
C ALA A 208 7.37 -13.65 -1.87
N GLU A 209 7.21 -12.39 -2.33
CA GLU A 209 7.24 -12.10 -3.77
C GLU A 209 8.31 -11.05 -4.11
N ASP A 210 8.07 -9.78 -3.84
CA ASP A 210 8.96 -8.68 -4.20
C ASP A 210 9.44 -7.95 -2.95
N ALA A 211 10.75 -7.75 -2.82
CA ALA A 211 11.34 -7.05 -1.67
C ALA A 211 10.88 -5.58 -1.54
N GLY A 212 10.32 -5.00 -2.60
CA GLY A 212 9.73 -3.65 -2.58
C GLY A 212 8.28 -3.62 -2.11
N ASP A 213 7.63 -4.77 -1.98
CA ASP A 213 6.26 -4.87 -1.47
C ASP A 213 6.28 -4.98 0.06
N ARG A 214 5.13 -4.69 0.67
CA ARG A 214 4.92 -4.86 2.11
C ARG A 214 3.65 -5.65 2.37
N ILE A 215 3.58 -6.27 3.54
CA ILE A 215 2.36 -6.92 4.02
C ILE A 215 1.71 -6.04 5.07
N GLU A 216 0.44 -5.76 4.89
CA GLU A 216 -0.40 -5.13 5.89
C GLU A 216 -1.35 -6.17 6.47
N LEU A 217 -1.35 -6.28 7.80
CA LEU A 217 -2.19 -7.20 8.57
C LEU A 217 -3.17 -6.39 9.40
N GLU A 218 -4.45 -6.71 9.32
CA GLU A 218 -5.48 -6.12 10.16
C GLU A 218 -6.31 -7.21 10.81
N LEU A 219 -6.22 -7.32 12.12
CA LEU A 219 -6.98 -8.27 12.91
C LEU A 219 -8.08 -7.53 13.68
N TYR A 220 -9.30 -7.78 13.27
CA TYR A 220 -10.51 -7.21 13.86
C TYR A 220 -11.14 -8.19 14.85
N THR A 221 -11.41 -7.74 16.07
CA THR A 221 -12.06 -8.52 17.13
C THR A 221 -13.02 -7.63 17.90
N GLY A 222 -14.30 -7.94 17.91
CA GLY A 222 -15.29 -7.19 18.70
C GLY A 222 -15.20 -5.68 18.50
N GLY A 223 -14.55 -4.97 19.40
CA GLY A 223 -14.30 -3.52 19.34
C GLY A 223 -12.85 -3.15 19.13
N SER A 224 -11.94 -4.11 18.93
CA SER A 224 -10.50 -3.90 18.86
C SER A 224 -9.95 -4.15 17.45
N LEU A 225 -8.94 -3.38 17.07
CA LEU A 225 -8.18 -3.56 15.84
C LEU A 225 -6.68 -3.64 16.18
N LEU A 226 -6.03 -4.70 15.77
CA LEU A 226 -4.57 -4.77 15.68
C LEU A 226 -4.17 -4.64 14.22
N ALA A 227 -3.40 -3.63 13.90
CA ALA A 227 -2.94 -3.36 12.56
C ALA A 227 -1.41 -3.33 12.53
N CYS A 228 -0.80 -4.12 11.63
CA CYS A 228 0.64 -4.22 11.46
C CYS A 228 1.03 -3.92 10.02
N THR A 229 2.20 -3.32 9.84
CA THR A 229 2.87 -3.18 8.54
C THR A 229 4.21 -3.88 8.63
N VAL A 230 4.45 -4.87 7.76
CA VAL A 230 5.65 -5.71 7.83
C VAL A 230 6.26 -5.90 6.44
N ARG A 231 7.52 -6.32 6.38
CA ARG A 231 8.19 -6.65 5.12
C ARG A 231 7.56 -7.88 4.47
N ASP A 232 7.65 -7.94 3.15
CA ASP A 232 7.23 -9.13 2.40
C ASP A 232 8.37 -10.15 2.32
N ASP A 233 8.81 -10.64 3.49
CA ASP A 233 9.90 -11.61 3.62
C ASP A 233 9.43 -13.04 3.93
N GLY A 234 8.12 -13.25 3.92
CA GLY A 234 7.50 -14.56 4.04
C GLY A 234 7.12 -14.97 5.46
N HIS A 235 7.41 -14.16 6.49
CA HIS A 235 7.04 -14.51 7.86
C HIS A 235 6.86 -13.30 8.76
N PHE A 236 6.01 -13.43 9.78
CA PHE A 236 5.87 -12.45 10.85
C PHE A 236 5.37 -13.10 12.14
N ALA A 237 5.97 -12.74 13.27
CA ALA A 237 5.55 -13.23 14.58
C ALA A 237 4.73 -12.16 15.31
N LEU A 238 3.46 -12.46 15.57
CA LEU A 238 2.64 -11.70 16.51
C LEU A 238 2.97 -12.14 17.93
N THR A 239 3.40 -11.21 18.76
CA THR A 239 3.78 -11.49 20.15
C THR A 239 2.54 -11.65 21.03
N GLN A 240 2.70 -12.37 22.15
CA GLN A 240 1.65 -12.45 23.17
C GLN A 240 1.20 -11.06 23.64
N ALA A 241 2.11 -10.11 23.79
CA ALA A 241 1.78 -8.75 24.26
C ALA A 241 0.83 -8.02 23.26
N GLN A 242 1.06 -8.17 21.96
CA GLN A 242 0.18 -7.62 20.93
C GLN A 242 -1.19 -8.29 20.93
N LEU A 243 -1.23 -9.61 21.03
CA LEU A 243 -2.47 -10.38 21.01
C LEU A 243 -3.30 -10.20 22.28
N SER A 244 -2.66 -10.04 23.44
CA SER A 244 -3.37 -9.82 24.72
C SER A 244 -4.14 -8.51 24.79
N ALA A 245 -3.82 -7.54 23.93
CA ALA A 245 -4.56 -6.29 23.80
C ALA A 245 -5.90 -6.45 23.06
N LEU A 246 -6.13 -7.57 22.40
CA LEU A 246 -7.35 -7.85 21.66
C LEU A 246 -8.45 -8.40 22.58
N GLU A 247 -9.70 -8.20 22.20
CA GLU A 247 -10.83 -8.88 22.83
C GLU A 247 -10.96 -10.32 22.32
N THR A 248 -11.54 -11.20 23.15
CA THR A 248 -11.94 -12.54 22.69
C THR A 248 -13.13 -12.43 21.76
N ASP A 249 -13.08 -13.07 20.63
CA ASP A 249 -14.15 -13.03 19.64
C ASP A 249 -14.20 -14.34 18.83
N GLU A 250 -15.39 -14.91 18.72
CA GLU A 250 -15.63 -16.09 17.88
C GLU A 250 -15.78 -15.74 16.40
N ASN A 251 -15.98 -14.47 16.08
CA ASN A 251 -16.21 -13.94 14.74
C ASN A 251 -15.15 -12.91 14.32
N ALA A 252 -13.93 -13.09 14.78
CA ALA A 252 -12.82 -12.24 14.38
C ALA A 252 -12.50 -12.40 12.88
N SER A 253 -11.91 -11.37 12.29
CA SER A 253 -11.44 -11.42 10.91
C SER A 253 -10.01 -10.92 10.80
N LEU A 254 -9.21 -11.61 10.01
CA LEU A 254 -7.86 -11.21 9.61
C LEU A 254 -7.86 -10.80 8.14
N VAL A 255 -7.53 -9.55 7.87
CA VAL A 255 -7.29 -9.08 6.50
C VAL A 255 -5.78 -9.04 6.28
N VAL A 256 -5.32 -9.70 5.25
CA VAL A 256 -3.92 -9.72 4.83
C VAL A 256 -3.84 -9.08 3.46
N ARG A 257 -3.01 -8.03 3.33
CA ARG A 257 -2.80 -7.32 2.08
C ARG A 257 -1.34 -7.36 1.69
N ARG A 258 -1.03 -7.74 0.47
CA ARG A 258 0.24 -7.40 -0.15
C ARG A 258 0.08 -6.06 -0.84
N VAL A 259 0.93 -5.10 -0.50
CA VAL A 259 0.79 -3.71 -0.90
C VAL A 259 2.06 -3.23 -1.59
N ARG A 260 1.88 -2.68 -2.78
CA ARG A 260 2.90 -1.94 -3.51
C ARG A 260 2.57 -0.46 -3.47
N VAL A 261 3.53 0.36 -3.06
CA VAL A 261 3.45 1.81 -3.14
C VAL A 261 4.51 2.29 -4.12
N ALA A 262 4.10 2.98 -5.15
CA ALA A 262 5.00 3.51 -6.15
C ALA A 262 4.81 5.01 -6.33
N PRO A 263 5.88 5.81 -6.41
CA PRO A 263 5.77 7.19 -6.85
C PRO A 263 5.31 7.21 -8.31
N VAL A 264 4.45 8.16 -8.63
CA VAL A 264 3.92 8.35 -9.98
C VAL A 264 4.08 9.80 -10.38
N ASP A 265 4.20 10.06 -11.66
CA ASP A 265 4.33 11.43 -12.17
C ASP A 265 2.95 11.98 -12.58
N MET A 266 2.55 13.08 -11.96
CA MET A 266 1.29 13.76 -12.26
C MET A 266 1.58 15.25 -12.43
N HIS A 267 1.34 15.76 -13.63
CA HIS A 267 1.60 17.15 -13.97
C HIS A 267 0.85 18.12 -13.04
N GLY A 268 1.60 19.04 -12.41
CA GLY A 268 1.04 20.05 -11.50
C GLY A 268 0.81 19.55 -10.06
N ILE A 269 1.23 18.32 -9.72
CA ILE A 269 1.17 17.75 -8.38
C ILE A 269 2.60 17.59 -7.85
N THR A 270 2.84 18.06 -6.62
CA THR A 270 4.17 18.04 -6.00
C THR A 270 4.63 16.63 -5.65
N SER A 271 3.71 15.82 -5.14
CA SER A 271 3.96 14.42 -4.77
C SER A 271 2.76 13.57 -5.18
N ALA A 272 2.99 12.48 -5.89
CA ALA A 272 1.92 11.57 -6.26
C ALA A 272 2.35 10.12 -6.05
N TYR A 273 1.44 9.33 -5.50
CA TYR A 273 1.67 7.93 -5.20
C TYR A 273 0.49 7.08 -5.66
N ALA A 274 0.81 5.91 -6.16
CA ALA A 274 -0.14 4.85 -6.37
C ALA A 274 0.07 3.76 -5.32
N ARG A 275 -0.98 3.39 -4.60
CA ARG A 275 -1.03 2.26 -3.69
C ARG A 275 -1.91 1.18 -4.29
N VAL A 276 -1.32 0.05 -4.61
CA VAL A 276 -2.04 -1.11 -5.15
C VAL A 276 -1.93 -2.25 -4.17
N ALA A 277 -3.06 -2.86 -3.83
CA ALA A 277 -3.12 -3.96 -2.88
C ALA A 277 -3.80 -5.20 -3.47
N SER A 278 -3.28 -6.36 -3.10
CA SER A 278 -3.97 -7.66 -3.22
C SER A 278 -4.35 -8.13 -1.83
N SER A 279 -5.65 -8.22 -1.57
CA SER A 279 -6.21 -8.48 -0.24
C SER A 279 -6.89 -9.83 -0.15
N ARG A 280 -6.75 -10.46 1.00
CA ARG A 280 -7.45 -11.69 1.38
C ARG A 280 -8.02 -11.50 2.79
N THR A 281 -9.30 -11.86 2.96
CA THR A 281 -9.97 -11.86 4.26
C THR A 281 -10.18 -13.29 4.74
N LEU A 282 -9.94 -13.52 6.03
CA LEU A 282 -10.01 -14.82 6.68
C LEU A 282 -10.85 -14.71 7.93
N ALA A 283 -11.76 -15.64 8.14
CA ALA A 283 -12.49 -15.75 9.39
C ALA A 283 -11.59 -16.43 10.45
N LEU A 284 -11.55 -15.87 11.65
CA LEU A 284 -10.80 -16.37 12.78
C LEU A 284 -11.68 -16.48 14.03
N GLN A 285 -11.21 -17.31 14.97
CA GLN A 285 -11.67 -17.29 16.37
C GLN A 285 -10.52 -16.85 17.26
N VAL A 286 -10.73 -15.82 18.06
CA VAL A 286 -9.73 -15.33 19.04
C VAL A 286 -10.15 -15.78 20.45
N ARG A 287 -9.30 -16.56 21.12
CA ARG A 287 -9.57 -17.20 22.42
C ARG A 287 -8.62 -16.74 23.50
#